data_5a6f4ca2331898a2e165259504106fc2
#
_entry.id   5a6f4ca2331898a2e165259504106fc2
#
_cell.length_a   1.000
_cell.length_b   1.000
_cell.length_c   1.000
_cell.angle_alpha   90.00
_cell.angle_beta   90.00
_cell.angle_gamma   90.00
#
_symmetry.space_group_name_H-M   'P 1'
#
loop_
_entity.id
_entity.type
_entity.pdbx_description
1 polymer ?
#
loop_
_entity_poly.entity_id
_entity_poly.type
_entity_poly.pdbx_seq_one_letter_code
_entity_poly.pdbx_strand_id
1 'polypeptide(L)'
;SRDLHAHRIVFDRAFINTRSFFEEMKIDWNTMFEVEKDAGVWDFTLKSLEYDDYKTLIGLISRVLWDPKKFKSISVKDAIGPLTERAKDLIEHLPLIMDGVTWDVMSAYELVNNWNHVLLSKRYTQRVSGKVMCDAMEEALLKAGANFVFGAELLDVQYGKKDFVAKFSDERIIKDGILFLCLDNSPALDLLGNNWGPDADAKLRRSTYGAINVLLDYDQPIKMKSDLEVSIETKWNLQPKVLSDGKTVSCVICDLGKEVLSSDPETIKNEVVRQLGLPQPTSIRIGWGAEWKENKWNFSQSSGVLSLKGQLPFFGKCSQVAMCGMMSPRHTPYSSIEASVEVSRALSHMCFGTRKPLKPILVTHVGMLTLVLLIVLLLVYRR
;
A
#
# COMPACT_ATOMS: atom_id res chain seq x y z
N SER A 1 -8.01 6.76 18.70
CA SER A 1 -7.01 6.76 17.64
C SER A 1 -7.69 6.55 16.30
N ARG A 2 -7.25 7.23 15.27
CA ARG A 2 -7.79 7.11 13.91
C ARG A 2 -6.99 6.12 13.08
N ASP A 3 -6.60 5.00 13.66
CA ASP A 3 -5.88 3.97 12.94
C ASP A 3 -6.86 3.18 12.07
N LEU A 4 -6.76 3.36 10.76
CA LEU A 4 -7.63 2.71 9.78
C LEU A 4 -7.29 1.27 9.55
N HIS A 5 -6.01 0.97 9.51
CA HIS A 5 -5.47 -0.35 9.24
C HIS A 5 -4.38 -0.66 10.24
N ALA A 6 -4.50 -1.79 10.92
CA ALA A 6 -3.46 -2.29 11.81
C ALA A 6 -2.30 -2.95 11.06
N HIS A 7 -2.48 -3.30 9.79
CA HIS A 7 -1.48 -3.99 8.98
C HIS A 7 -0.41 -3.02 8.45
N ARG A 8 0.27 -2.35 9.38
CA ARG A 8 1.35 -1.42 9.05
C ARG A 8 2.67 -2.15 9.09
N ILE A 9 2.90 -2.91 8.03
CA ILE A 9 4.12 -3.67 7.84
C ILE A 9 5.07 -2.80 7.03
N VAL A 10 6.31 -2.71 7.49
CA VAL A 10 7.41 -2.08 6.75
C VAL A 10 8.55 -3.08 6.57
N PHE A 11 9.32 -2.89 5.52
CA PHE A 11 10.41 -3.78 5.13
C PHE A 11 11.72 -2.98 5.12
N ASP A 12 12.71 -3.40 5.89
CA ASP A 12 13.93 -2.61 6.12
C ASP A 12 14.70 -2.23 4.85
N ARG A 13 14.77 -3.15 3.89
CA ARG A 13 15.49 -2.92 2.61
C ARG A 13 14.64 -2.32 1.51
N ALA A 14 13.32 -2.41 1.63
CA ALA A 14 12.38 -1.85 0.66
C ALA A 14 11.94 -0.44 1.05
N PHE A 15 11.92 -0.10 2.35
CA PHE A 15 11.49 1.21 2.88
C PHE A 15 12.67 2.16 3.12
N ILE A 16 13.56 2.25 2.14
CA ILE A 16 14.81 3.03 2.26
C ILE A 16 14.60 4.53 2.20
N ASN A 17 13.61 5.01 1.44
CA ASN A 17 13.27 6.43 1.39
C ASN A 17 12.62 6.88 2.68
N THR A 18 11.72 6.08 3.25
CA THR A 18 11.12 6.33 4.56
C THR A 18 12.18 6.37 5.66
N ARG A 19 13.09 5.40 5.66
CA ARG A 19 14.17 5.34 6.63
C ARG A 19 15.09 6.56 6.54
N SER A 20 15.51 6.91 5.33
CA SER A 20 16.31 8.11 5.10
C SER A 20 15.57 9.40 5.48
N PHE A 21 14.27 9.48 5.25
CA PHE A 21 13.44 10.61 5.69
C PHE A 21 13.40 10.72 7.23
N PHE A 22 13.22 9.59 7.92
CA PHE A 22 13.25 9.59 9.40
C PHE A 22 14.62 10.02 9.94
N GLU A 23 15.71 9.54 9.34
CA GLU A 23 17.08 9.96 9.69
C GLU A 23 17.27 11.47 9.48
N GLU A 24 16.84 12.03 8.35
CA GLU A 24 16.89 13.47 8.06
C GLU A 24 16.07 14.30 9.05
N MET A 25 14.89 13.79 9.45
CA MET A 25 14.01 14.43 10.43
C MET A 25 14.38 14.13 11.89
N LYS A 26 15.44 13.33 12.14
CA LYS A 26 15.86 12.88 13.46
C LYS A 26 14.79 12.11 14.23
N ILE A 27 13.94 11.37 13.51
CA ILE A 27 12.97 10.45 14.06
C ILE A 27 13.64 9.08 14.19
N ASP A 28 13.71 8.54 15.42
CA ASP A 28 14.29 7.21 15.60
C ASP A 28 13.38 6.11 15.07
N TRP A 29 13.87 5.36 14.07
CA TRP A 29 13.18 4.23 13.48
C TRP A 29 12.74 3.18 14.51
N ASN A 30 13.58 2.89 15.50
CA ASN A 30 13.32 1.84 16.49
C ASN A 30 12.27 2.24 17.54
N THR A 31 11.96 3.53 17.67
CA THR A 31 10.83 3.98 18.48
C THR A 31 9.50 3.80 17.75
N MET A 32 9.52 3.84 16.42
CA MET A 32 8.32 3.73 15.56
C MET A 32 8.01 2.29 15.16
N PHE A 33 9.03 1.48 14.94
CA PHE A 33 8.90 0.12 14.41
C PHE A 33 9.72 -0.90 15.21
N GLU A 34 9.22 -2.13 15.27
CA GLU A 34 9.94 -3.28 15.85
C GLU A 34 9.96 -4.45 14.88
N VAL A 35 11.00 -5.27 14.97
CA VAL A 35 11.09 -6.49 14.15
C VAL A 35 9.94 -7.40 14.52
N GLU A 36 9.19 -7.85 13.52
CA GLU A 36 8.13 -8.82 13.72
C GLU A 36 8.75 -10.16 14.10
N LYS A 37 8.38 -10.67 15.28
CA LYS A 37 8.95 -11.90 15.84
C LYS A 37 8.41 -13.16 15.16
N ASP A 38 7.21 -13.08 14.60
CA ASP A 38 6.55 -14.20 13.93
C ASP A 38 6.77 -14.14 12.42
N ALA A 39 7.78 -14.88 11.95
CA ALA A 39 8.04 -15.06 10.53
C ALA A 39 7.14 -16.13 9.88
N GLY A 40 6.07 -16.56 10.56
CA GLY A 40 5.18 -17.66 10.14
C GLY A 40 4.55 -17.51 8.76
N VAL A 41 4.43 -16.27 8.25
CA VAL A 41 3.90 -16.01 6.90
C VAL A 41 4.74 -16.69 5.82
N TRP A 42 6.07 -16.60 5.90
CA TRP A 42 6.95 -17.23 4.91
C TRP A 42 6.95 -18.74 5.03
N ASP A 43 6.99 -19.26 6.25
CA ASP A 43 6.92 -20.69 6.51
C ASP A 43 5.59 -21.27 6.03
N PHE A 44 4.49 -20.61 6.29
CA PHE A 44 3.16 -20.97 5.78
C PHE A 44 3.11 -20.92 4.26
N THR A 45 3.62 -19.85 3.63
CA THR A 45 3.66 -19.73 2.17
C THR A 45 4.43 -20.87 1.53
N LEU A 46 5.64 -21.15 2.04
CA LEU A 46 6.46 -22.24 1.50
C LEU A 46 5.80 -23.62 1.68
N LYS A 47 5.16 -23.86 2.82
CA LYS A 47 4.42 -25.11 3.09
C LYS A 47 3.13 -25.25 2.28
N SER A 48 2.62 -24.19 1.71
CA SER A 48 1.41 -24.19 0.88
C SER A 48 1.67 -24.50 -0.58
N LEU A 49 2.93 -24.58 -1.01
CA LEU A 49 3.34 -24.78 -2.40
C LEU A 49 3.89 -26.19 -2.60
N GLU A 50 3.47 -26.83 -3.70
CA GLU A 50 4.02 -28.07 -4.19
C GLU A 50 5.10 -27.81 -5.25
N TYR A 51 5.83 -28.85 -5.65
CA TYR A 51 6.94 -28.74 -6.60
C TYR A 51 6.54 -28.09 -7.94
N ASP A 52 5.38 -28.46 -8.47
CA ASP A 52 4.88 -27.89 -9.74
C ASP A 52 4.40 -26.46 -9.61
N ASP A 53 3.91 -26.05 -8.43
CA ASP A 53 3.60 -24.64 -8.11
C ASP A 53 4.88 -23.80 -8.16
N TYR A 54 5.98 -24.27 -7.57
CA TYR A 54 7.27 -23.57 -7.67
C TYR A 54 7.72 -23.38 -9.12
N LYS A 55 7.59 -24.39 -9.98
CA LYS A 55 7.92 -24.25 -11.41
C LYS A 55 7.06 -23.18 -12.08
N THR A 56 5.76 -23.20 -11.81
CA THR A 56 4.80 -22.21 -12.35
C THR A 56 5.19 -20.79 -11.91
N LEU A 57 5.48 -20.59 -10.62
CA LEU A 57 5.85 -19.27 -10.07
C LEU A 57 7.22 -18.80 -10.58
N ILE A 58 8.22 -19.67 -10.64
CA ILE A 58 9.54 -19.35 -11.22
C ILE A 58 9.39 -19.01 -12.71
N GLY A 59 8.55 -19.75 -13.44
CA GLY A 59 8.23 -19.45 -14.83
C GLY A 59 7.56 -18.09 -15.02
N LEU A 60 6.63 -17.73 -14.15
CA LEU A 60 6.00 -16.39 -14.14
C LEU A 60 7.05 -15.30 -13.88
N ILE A 61 7.83 -15.45 -12.80
CA ILE A 61 8.89 -14.50 -12.43
C ILE A 61 9.86 -14.30 -13.60
N SER A 62 10.34 -15.39 -14.20
CA SER A 62 11.29 -15.34 -15.33
C SER A 62 10.73 -14.61 -16.54
N ARG A 63 9.47 -14.88 -16.91
CA ARG A 63 8.80 -14.19 -18.04
C ARG A 63 8.59 -12.69 -17.77
N VAL A 64 8.19 -12.33 -16.56
CA VAL A 64 7.99 -10.94 -16.15
C VAL A 64 9.30 -10.17 -16.15
N LEU A 65 10.39 -10.78 -15.64
CA LEU A 65 11.72 -10.15 -15.63
C LEU A 65 12.31 -10.01 -17.04
N TRP A 66 11.99 -10.94 -17.95
CA TRP A 66 12.44 -10.88 -19.34
C TRP A 66 11.74 -9.76 -20.13
N ASP A 67 10.42 -9.61 -19.98
CA ASP A 67 9.63 -8.58 -20.67
C ASP A 67 8.68 -7.85 -19.70
N PRO A 68 9.21 -7.00 -18.81
CA PRO A 68 8.40 -6.32 -17.81
C PRO A 68 7.34 -5.39 -18.43
N LYS A 69 7.59 -4.84 -19.63
CA LYS A 69 6.64 -3.94 -20.29
C LYS A 69 5.36 -4.66 -20.69
N LYS A 70 5.49 -5.86 -21.25
CA LYS A 70 4.35 -6.70 -21.60
C LYS A 70 3.47 -7.02 -20.40
N PHE A 71 4.09 -7.41 -19.28
CA PHE A 71 3.38 -7.87 -18.10
C PHE A 71 2.78 -6.76 -17.23
N LYS A 72 3.01 -5.49 -17.56
CA LYS A 72 2.28 -4.36 -16.98
C LYS A 72 0.80 -4.29 -17.39
N SER A 73 0.44 -4.89 -18.52
CA SER A 73 -0.91 -4.91 -19.07
C SER A 73 -1.61 -6.29 -19.01
N ILE A 74 -0.99 -7.27 -18.37
CA ILE A 74 -1.52 -8.61 -18.19
C ILE A 74 -1.76 -8.85 -16.71
N SER A 75 -2.98 -9.30 -16.35
CA SER A 75 -3.33 -9.59 -14.96
C SER A 75 -2.52 -10.78 -14.41
N VAL A 76 -2.45 -10.89 -13.09
CA VAL A 76 -1.87 -12.08 -12.44
C VAL A 76 -2.61 -13.32 -12.90
N LYS A 77 -3.94 -13.28 -12.87
CA LYS A 77 -4.83 -14.38 -13.30
C LYS A 77 -4.53 -14.87 -14.69
N ASP A 78 -4.34 -13.95 -15.66
CA ASP A 78 -4.10 -14.31 -17.06
C ASP A 78 -2.65 -14.72 -17.33
N ALA A 79 -1.72 -14.25 -16.50
CA ALA A 79 -0.30 -14.53 -16.67
C ALA A 79 0.16 -15.83 -16.01
N ILE A 80 -0.51 -16.25 -14.91
CA ILE A 80 -0.08 -17.41 -14.14
C ILE A 80 -0.49 -18.71 -14.83
N GLY A 81 0.35 -19.72 -14.71
CA GLY A 81 0.04 -21.07 -15.19
C GLY A 81 -0.82 -21.86 -14.17
N PRO A 82 -1.00 -23.17 -14.40
CA PRO A 82 -1.74 -24.02 -13.47
C PRO A 82 -1.08 -24.07 -12.09
N LEU A 83 -1.91 -24.09 -11.06
CA LEU A 83 -1.53 -24.21 -9.66
C LEU A 83 -2.39 -25.27 -8.99
N THR A 84 -1.90 -25.86 -7.90
CA THR A 84 -2.74 -26.62 -6.98
C THR A 84 -3.80 -25.71 -6.36
N GLU A 85 -4.92 -26.24 -5.88
CA GLU A 85 -6.01 -25.44 -5.29
C GLU A 85 -5.48 -24.59 -4.12
N ARG A 86 -4.64 -25.18 -3.25
CA ARG A 86 -4.06 -24.46 -2.11
C ARG A 86 -3.12 -23.32 -2.52
N ALA A 87 -2.29 -23.54 -3.53
CA ALA A 87 -1.40 -22.51 -4.07
C ALA A 87 -2.20 -21.43 -4.80
N LYS A 88 -3.28 -21.80 -5.48
CA LYS A 88 -4.19 -20.88 -6.13
C LYS A 88 -4.86 -19.96 -5.11
N ASP A 89 -5.42 -20.51 -4.04
CA ASP A 89 -6.02 -19.73 -2.95
C ASP A 89 -5.01 -18.72 -2.39
N LEU A 90 -3.77 -19.16 -2.13
CA LEU A 90 -2.70 -18.29 -1.67
C LEU A 90 -2.44 -17.13 -2.65
N ILE A 91 -2.25 -17.44 -3.94
CA ILE A 91 -1.89 -16.45 -4.95
C ILE A 91 -3.06 -15.50 -5.26
N GLU A 92 -4.29 -15.99 -5.20
CA GLU A 92 -5.50 -15.17 -5.38
C GLU A 92 -5.66 -14.16 -4.24
N HIS A 93 -5.29 -14.54 -3.00
CA HIS A 93 -5.41 -13.67 -1.84
C HIS A 93 -4.27 -12.66 -1.67
N LEU A 94 -3.06 -12.95 -2.18
CA LEU A 94 -1.93 -12.04 -2.02
C LEU A 94 -2.19 -10.62 -2.53
N PRO A 95 -2.77 -10.38 -3.71
CA PRO A 95 -3.12 -9.03 -4.18
C PRO A 95 -4.08 -8.28 -3.26
N LEU A 96 -5.05 -8.97 -2.66
CA LEU A 96 -5.98 -8.38 -1.70
C LEU A 96 -5.26 -7.92 -0.44
N ILE A 97 -4.34 -8.75 0.07
CA ILE A 97 -3.55 -8.44 1.27
C ILE A 97 -2.55 -7.30 1.02
N MET A 98 -1.95 -7.28 -0.16
CA MET A 98 -0.88 -6.33 -0.49
C MET A 98 -1.42 -4.94 -0.86
N ASP A 99 -2.43 -4.89 -1.71
CA ASP A 99 -2.91 -3.65 -2.33
C ASP A 99 -4.45 -3.54 -2.36
N GLY A 100 -5.17 -4.48 -1.76
CA GLY A 100 -6.63 -4.49 -1.71
C GLY A 100 -7.31 -4.65 -3.06
N VAL A 101 -6.68 -5.32 -4.00
CA VAL A 101 -7.22 -5.61 -5.33
C VAL A 101 -7.23 -7.09 -5.61
N THR A 102 -8.12 -7.53 -6.48
CA THR A 102 -8.19 -8.92 -6.92
C THR A 102 -7.09 -9.26 -7.94
N TRP A 103 -6.73 -10.51 -8.05
CA TRP A 103 -5.66 -10.98 -8.95
C TRP A 103 -5.95 -10.80 -10.45
N ASP A 104 -7.21 -10.60 -10.84
CA ASP A 104 -7.63 -10.25 -12.20
C ASP A 104 -7.46 -8.75 -12.51
N VAL A 105 -7.24 -7.91 -11.47
CA VAL A 105 -7.00 -6.47 -11.57
C VAL A 105 -5.51 -6.14 -11.39
N MET A 106 -4.79 -6.84 -10.51
CA MET A 106 -3.35 -6.64 -10.33
C MET A 106 -2.57 -7.12 -11.55
N SER A 107 -1.62 -6.31 -12.03
CA SER A 107 -0.73 -6.77 -13.10
C SER A 107 0.28 -7.81 -12.58
N ALA A 108 0.64 -8.76 -13.44
CA ALA A 108 1.69 -9.73 -13.11
C ALA A 108 3.05 -9.07 -12.83
N TYR A 109 3.33 -7.96 -13.52
CA TYR A 109 4.50 -7.13 -13.23
C TYR A 109 4.50 -6.61 -11.81
N GLU A 110 3.37 -6.10 -11.34
CA GLU A 110 3.24 -5.51 -10.01
C GLU A 110 3.42 -6.56 -8.91
N LEU A 111 2.79 -7.74 -9.04
CA LEU A 111 2.98 -8.84 -8.10
C LEU A 111 4.45 -9.29 -8.01
N VAL A 112 5.08 -9.54 -9.14
CA VAL A 112 6.50 -9.98 -9.17
C VAL A 112 7.43 -8.89 -8.64
N ASN A 113 7.14 -7.63 -8.95
CA ASN A 113 7.92 -6.51 -8.45
C ASN A 113 7.76 -6.31 -6.94
N ASN A 114 6.57 -6.56 -6.38
CA ASN A 114 6.34 -6.63 -4.94
C ASN A 114 7.28 -7.66 -4.29
N TRP A 115 7.29 -8.89 -4.78
CA TRP A 115 8.19 -9.92 -4.27
C TRP A 115 9.66 -9.52 -4.40
N ASN A 116 10.03 -8.92 -5.52
CA ASN A 116 11.39 -8.45 -5.77
C ASN A 116 11.85 -7.39 -4.74
N HIS A 117 10.93 -6.58 -4.24
CA HIS A 117 11.21 -5.58 -3.21
C HIS A 117 11.32 -6.17 -1.80
N VAL A 118 10.47 -7.14 -1.45
CA VAL A 118 10.30 -7.55 -0.05
C VAL A 118 11.03 -8.81 0.37
N LEU A 119 11.37 -9.71 -0.57
CA LEU A 119 11.90 -11.05 -0.26
C LEU A 119 13.21 -11.06 0.54
N LEU A 120 14.07 -10.05 0.40
CA LEU A 120 15.33 -9.96 1.17
C LEU A 120 15.21 -9.04 2.39
N SER A 121 14.04 -8.52 2.67
CA SER A 121 13.80 -7.55 3.73
C SER A 121 13.35 -8.23 5.02
N LYS A 122 13.82 -7.72 6.15
CA LYS A 122 13.20 -8.01 7.44
C LYS A 122 11.87 -7.30 7.52
N ARG A 123 10.88 -7.99 8.06
CA ARG A 123 9.55 -7.46 8.30
C ARG A 123 9.53 -6.77 9.66
N TYR A 124 8.96 -5.57 9.69
CA TYR A 124 8.74 -4.80 10.90
C TYR A 124 7.25 -4.50 11.05
N THR A 125 6.79 -4.45 12.27
CA THR A 125 5.46 -3.98 12.63
C THR A 125 5.54 -2.62 13.29
N GLN A 126 4.47 -1.84 13.19
CA GLN A 126 4.39 -0.54 13.85
C GLN A 126 4.26 -0.73 15.37
N ARG A 127 5.16 -0.09 16.12
CA ARG A 127 5.24 -0.14 17.58
C ARG A 127 4.32 0.86 18.27
N VAL A 128 4.08 1.99 17.61
CA VAL A 128 3.29 3.11 18.14
C VAL A 128 2.04 3.32 17.29
N SER A 129 1.05 4.05 17.82
CA SER A 129 -0.12 4.40 17.01
C SER A 129 0.26 5.30 15.83
N GLY A 130 -0.55 5.30 14.77
CA GLY A 130 -0.36 6.18 13.62
C GLY A 130 -0.35 7.65 14.00
N LYS A 131 -1.12 8.01 15.04
CA LYS A 131 -1.11 9.39 15.56
C LYS A 131 0.26 9.78 16.07
N VAL A 132 0.91 8.95 16.89
CA VAL A 132 2.26 9.23 17.44
C VAL A 132 3.28 9.40 16.32
N MET A 133 3.23 8.58 15.30
CA MET A 133 4.12 8.71 14.14
C MET A 133 3.84 9.99 13.35
N CYS A 134 2.59 10.37 13.13
CA CYS A 134 2.21 11.61 12.45
C CYS A 134 2.63 12.84 13.27
N ASP A 135 2.40 12.83 14.59
CA ASP A 135 2.80 13.93 15.49
C ASP A 135 4.33 14.13 15.44
N ALA A 136 5.11 13.06 15.45
CA ALA A 136 6.58 13.15 15.33
C ALA A 136 7.04 13.73 13.98
N MET A 137 6.37 13.35 12.88
CA MET A 137 6.66 13.92 11.55
C MET A 137 6.25 15.40 11.48
N GLU A 138 5.09 15.77 12.03
CA GLU A 138 4.61 17.15 12.08
C GLU A 138 5.59 18.04 12.87
N GLU A 139 5.99 17.61 14.07
CA GLU A 139 6.95 18.33 14.89
C GLU A 139 8.29 18.54 14.17
N ALA A 140 8.80 17.51 13.50
CA ALA A 140 10.03 17.60 12.73
C ALA A 140 9.92 18.57 11.55
N LEU A 141 8.80 18.56 10.83
CA LEU A 141 8.55 19.46 9.71
C LEU A 141 8.36 20.92 10.18
N LEU A 142 7.67 21.16 11.31
CA LEU A 142 7.56 22.48 11.91
C LEU A 142 8.93 23.04 12.30
N LYS A 143 9.81 22.22 12.89
CA LYS A 143 11.21 22.60 13.17
C LYS A 143 12.01 22.91 11.90
N ALA A 144 11.67 22.29 10.80
CA ALA A 144 12.27 22.55 9.49
C ALA A 144 11.66 23.80 8.78
N GLY A 145 10.71 24.48 9.37
CA GLY A 145 10.10 25.71 8.86
C GLY A 145 8.84 25.48 8.03
N ALA A 146 8.26 24.28 8.03
CA ALA A 146 6.97 24.06 7.41
C ALA A 146 5.86 24.76 8.20
N ASN A 147 4.85 25.26 7.50
CA ASN A 147 3.66 25.83 8.10
C ASN A 147 2.46 24.92 7.84
N PHE A 148 1.75 24.55 8.90
CA PHE A 148 0.54 23.73 8.84
C PHE A 148 -0.69 24.60 9.08
N VAL A 149 -1.69 24.45 8.22
CA VAL A 149 -2.98 25.09 8.38
C VAL A 149 -4.06 24.01 8.33
N PHE A 150 -4.61 23.71 9.50
CA PHE A 150 -5.66 22.73 9.66
C PHE A 150 -7.04 23.38 9.52
N GLY A 151 -8.03 22.56 9.12
CA GLY A 151 -9.42 23.03 8.97
C GLY A 151 -9.69 23.87 7.72
N ALA A 152 -8.70 24.01 6.84
CA ALA A 152 -8.84 24.70 5.57
C ALA A 152 -9.03 23.68 4.43
N GLU A 153 -10.26 23.54 3.97
CA GLU A 153 -10.60 22.68 2.84
C GLU A 153 -10.30 23.40 1.52
N LEU A 154 -9.64 22.72 0.58
CA LEU A 154 -9.46 23.23 -0.79
C LEU A 154 -10.76 23.01 -1.57
N LEU A 155 -11.44 24.12 -1.92
CA LEU A 155 -12.76 24.08 -2.55
C LEU A 155 -12.70 24.10 -4.08
N ASP A 156 -11.76 24.85 -4.66
CA ASP A 156 -11.69 25.09 -6.10
C ASP A 156 -10.23 25.36 -6.53
N VAL A 157 -9.86 24.87 -7.72
CA VAL A 157 -8.59 25.18 -8.38
C VAL A 157 -8.86 25.57 -9.83
N GLN A 158 -8.77 26.85 -10.12
CA GLN A 158 -8.77 27.36 -11.48
C GLN A 158 -7.32 27.40 -11.99
N TYR A 159 -7.07 26.99 -13.22
CA TYR A 159 -5.71 26.93 -13.74
C TYR A 159 -5.62 27.27 -15.24
N GLY A 160 -4.52 27.92 -15.61
CA GLY A 160 -4.06 28.09 -16.98
C GLY A 160 -2.89 27.18 -17.29
N LYS A 161 -2.07 27.54 -18.26
CA LYS A 161 -0.84 26.77 -18.60
C LYS A 161 0.28 26.95 -17.56
N LYS A 162 0.39 28.15 -16.97
CA LYS A 162 1.50 28.57 -16.09
C LYS A 162 1.02 29.31 -14.85
N ASP A 163 -0.23 29.20 -14.50
CA ASP A 163 -0.83 29.88 -13.37
C ASP A 163 -1.96 29.06 -12.77
N PHE A 164 -2.27 29.33 -11.52
CA PHE A 164 -3.40 28.75 -10.84
C PHE A 164 -3.98 29.70 -9.80
N VAL A 165 -5.23 29.46 -9.41
CA VAL A 165 -5.91 30.13 -8.30
C VAL A 165 -6.56 29.03 -7.46
N ALA A 166 -6.06 28.78 -6.26
CA ALA A 166 -6.60 27.83 -5.30
C ALA A 166 -7.40 28.57 -4.23
N LYS A 167 -8.67 28.20 -4.03
CA LYS A 167 -9.61 28.79 -3.05
C LYS A 167 -9.87 27.81 -1.93
N PHE A 168 -9.82 28.30 -0.69
CA PHE A 168 -10.03 27.51 0.53
C PHE A 168 -11.29 27.93 1.28
N SER A 169 -11.80 27.05 2.14
CA SER A 169 -13.01 27.25 2.94
C SER A 169 -12.90 28.40 3.96
N ASP A 170 -11.69 28.78 4.33
CA ASP A 170 -11.36 29.90 5.21
C ASP A 170 -11.10 31.22 4.46
N GLU A 171 -11.63 31.32 3.24
CA GLU A 171 -11.54 32.48 2.35
C GLU A 171 -10.14 32.80 1.79
N ARG A 172 -9.13 32.01 2.16
CA ARG A 172 -7.79 32.19 1.58
C ARG A 172 -7.77 31.87 0.10
N ILE A 173 -6.96 32.64 -0.63
CA ILE A 173 -6.70 32.47 -2.05
C ILE A 173 -5.18 32.41 -2.23
N ILE A 174 -4.70 31.33 -2.86
CA ILE A 174 -3.29 31.15 -3.21
C ILE A 174 -3.15 31.16 -4.73
N LYS A 175 -2.19 31.95 -5.23
CA LYS A 175 -1.96 32.15 -6.69
C LYS A 175 -0.49 31.94 -7.09
N ASP A 176 0.41 31.90 -6.11
CA ASP A 176 1.85 31.86 -6.35
C ASP A 176 2.48 30.54 -5.95
N GLY A 177 3.59 30.19 -6.60
CA GLY A 177 4.37 29.00 -6.29
C GLY A 177 3.93 27.78 -7.09
N ILE A 178 4.10 26.61 -6.52
CA ILE A 178 3.69 25.32 -7.09
C ILE A 178 2.72 24.67 -6.11
N LEU A 179 1.54 24.32 -6.59
CA LEU A 179 0.53 23.60 -5.83
C LEU A 179 0.78 22.08 -5.95
N PHE A 180 1.09 21.43 -4.84
CA PHE A 180 1.18 19.98 -4.75
C PHE A 180 -0.09 19.40 -4.15
N LEU A 181 -0.86 18.66 -4.94
CA LEU A 181 -2.07 17.98 -4.50
C LEU A 181 -1.72 16.59 -3.97
N CYS A 182 -1.61 16.48 -2.65
CA CYS A 182 -1.36 15.21 -1.94
C CYS A 182 -2.70 14.58 -1.55
N LEU A 183 -3.60 14.44 -2.51
CA LEU A 183 -4.96 13.95 -2.36
C LEU A 183 -5.10 12.54 -2.96
N ASP A 184 -6.17 11.86 -2.55
CA ASP A 184 -6.65 10.69 -3.29
C ASP A 184 -7.09 11.07 -4.71
N ASN A 185 -7.16 10.07 -5.59
CA ASN A 185 -7.38 10.30 -7.01
C ASN A 185 -8.70 11.01 -7.31
N SER A 186 -9.81 10.56 -6.70
CA SER A 186 -11.13 11.13 -6.99
C SER A 186 -11.21 12.60 -6.61
N PRO A 187 -10.86 13.03 -5.38
CA PRO A 187 -10.84 14.46 -5.04
C PRO A 187 -9.93 15.30 -5.93
N ALA A 188 -8.76 14.77 -6.30
CA ALA A 188 -7.86 15.49 -7.19
C ALA A 188 -8.43 15.69 -8.60
N LEU A 189 -9.12 14.67 -9.13
CA LEU A 189 -9.79 14.74 -10.43
C LEU A 189 -11.02 15.66 -10.39
N ASP A 190 -11.76 15.67 -9.30
CA ASP A 190 -12.90 16.58 -9.11
C ASP A 190 -12.46 18.05 -9.13
N LEU A 191 -11.32 18.35 -8.48
CA LEU A 191 -10.76 19.70 -8.44
C LEU A 191 -10.15 20.16 -9.76
N LEU A 192 -9.50 19.26 -10.50
CA LEU A 192 -8.67 19.60 -11.66
C LEU A 192 -9.24 19.15 -13.01
N GLY A 193 -10.31 18.39 -13.02
CA GLY A 193 -10.98 17.95 -14.25
C GLY A 193 -10.02 17.35 -15.27
N ASN A 194 -9.96 17.96 -16.46
CA ASN A 194 -9.17 17.49 -17.59
C ASN A 194 -7.66 17.84 -17.55
N ASN A 195 -7.10 18.20 -16.41
CA ASN A 195 -5.69 18.59 -16.34
C ASN A 195 -4.74 17.51 -16.88
N TRP A 196 -5.04 16.23 -16.64
CA TRP A 196 -4.24 15.09 -17.12
C TRP A 196 -4.80 14.44 -18.39
N GLY A 197 -5.77 15.05 -19.04
CA GLY A 197 -6.40 14.55 -20.25
C GLY A 197 -7.70 13.78 -19.98
N PRO A 198 -8.49 13.51 -21.03
CA PRO A 198 -9.84 12.93 -20.89
C PRO A 198 -9.84 11.50 -20.34
N ASP A 199 -8.77 10.74 -20.58
CA ASP A 199 -8.69 9.34 -20.14
C ASP A 199 -8.29 9.18 -18.66
N ALA A 200 -7.80 10.25 -18.03
CA ALA A 200 -7.34 10.20 -16.65
C ALA A 200 -8.47 9.82 -15.68
N ASP A 201 -9.63 10.40 -15.85
CA ASP A 201 -10.81 10.14 -15.05
C ASP A 201 -11.21 8.67 -15.09
N ALA A 202 -11.34 8.09 -16.29
CA ALA A 202 -11.71 6.69 -16.46
C ALA A 202 -10.67 5.72 -15.90
N LYS A 203 -9.38 6.08 -15.98
CA LYS A 203 -8.29 5.27 -15.44
C LYS A 203 -8.26 5.27 -13.92
N LEU A 204 -8.40 6.44 -13.30
CA LEU A 204 -8.14 6.62 -11.88
C LEU A 204 -9.34 6.31 -10.99
N ARG A 205 -10.55 6.71 -11.36
CA ARG A 205 -11.75 6.46 -10.54
C ARG A 205 -12.04 4.97 -10.38
N ARG A 206 -11.70 4.15 -11.36
CA ARG A 206 -11.85 2.69 -11.29
C ARG A 206 -10.72 1.98 -10.50
N SER A 207 -9.72 2.71 -10.05
CA SER A 207 -8.59 2.15 -9.29
C SER A 207 -8.77 2.26 -7.79
N THR A 208 -9.90 2.73 -7.32
CA THR A 208 -10.20 2.91 -5.91
C THR A 208 -10.86 1.67 -5.33
N TYR A 209 -10.52 1.32 -4.10
CA TYR A 209 -11.17 0.25 -3.35
C TYR A 209 -11.45 0.68 -1.91
N GLY A 210 -12.44 0.06 -1.29
CA GLY A 210 -12.72 0.22 0.12
C GLY A 210 -12.23 -0.97 0.94
N ALA A 211 -12.16 -0.80 2.25
CA ALA A 211 -11.96 -1.88 3.20
C ALA A 211 -12.78 -1.60 4.46
N ILE A 212 -13.24 -2.65 5.12
CA ILE A 212 -13.92 -2.55 6.42
C ILE A 212 -12.94 -3.05 7.48
N ASN A 213 -12.60 -2.19 8.44
CA ASN A 213 -11.79 -2.58 9.58
C ASN A 213 -12.67 -2.78 10.80
N VAL A 214 -12.58 -3.95 11.42
CA VAL A 214 -13.28 -4.30 12.67
C VAL A 214 -12.25 -4.39 13.79
N LEU A 215 -12.47 -3.63 14.86
CA LEU A 215 -11.64 -3.62 16.05
C LEU A 215 -12.34 -4.43 17.14
N LEU A 216 -11.65 -5.44 17.66
CA LEU A 216 -12.11 -6.33 18.72
C LEU A 216 -11.25 -6.09 19.96
N ASP A 217 -11.83 -5.59 21.04
CA ASP A 217 -11.11 -5.33 22.29
C ASP A 217 -11.38 -6.47 23.30
N TYR A 218 -10.34 -6.89 24.02
CA TYR A 218 -10.36 -7.98 25.00
C TYR A 218 -9.71 -7.56 26.32
N ASP A 219 -10.18 -8.13 27.43
CA ASP A 219 -9.58 -7.91 28.75
C ASP A 219 -8.25 -8.66 28.92
N GLN A 220 -8.09 -9.78 28.22
CA GLN A 220 -6.90 -10.64 28.26
C GLN A 220 -6.18 -10.68 26.93
N PRO A 221 -4.86 -10.91 26.93
CA PRO A 221 -4.08 -11.06 25.71
C PRO A 221 -4.60 -12.19 24.81
N ILE A 222 -4.67 -11.92 23.52
CA ILE A 222 -5.11 -12.84 22.47
C ILE A 222 -3.91 -13.37 21.69
N LYS A 223 -3.92 -14.67 21.44
CA LYS A 223 -2.98 -15.33 20.51
C LYS A 223 -3.74 -15.78 19.28
N MET A 224 -3.17 -15.54 18.13
CA MET A 224 -3.75 -15.92 16.82
C MET A 224 -2.70 -16.62 15.95
N LYS A 225 -3.16 -17.35 14.95
CA LYS A 225 -2.37 -17.79 13.81
C LYS A 225 -1.88 -16.60 12.99
N SER A 226 -1.01 -16.84 12.01
CA SER A 226 -0.58 -15.79 11.09
C SER A 226 -1.77 -15.20 10.32
N ASP A 227 -1.69 -13.91 10.01
CA ASP A 227 -2.71 -13.17 9.25
C ASP A 227 -3.00 -13.82 7.88
N LEU A 228 -1.97 -14.33 7.20
CA LEU A 228 -2.15 -15.02 5.92
C LEU A 228 -2.85 -16.37 6.05
N GLU A 229 -2.51 -17.16 7.07
CA GLU A 229 -3.16 -18.45 7.31
C GLU A 229 -4.64 -18.25 7.61
N VAL A 230 -4.98 -17.29 8.48
CA VAL A 230 -6.37 -16.93 8.78
C VAL A 230 -7.10 -16.41 7.55
N SER A 231 -6.44 -15.60 6.73
CA SER A 231 -7.05 -15.06 5.50
C SER A 231 -7.52 -16.16 4.57
N ILE A 232 -6.71 -17.20 4.36
CA ILE A 232 -7.06 -18.33 3.48
C ILE A 232 -8.14 -19.24 4.11
N GLU A 233 -8.12 -19.40 5.44
CA GLU A 233 -9.06 -20.27 6.13
C GLU A 233 -10.44 -19.65 6.36
N THR A 234 -10.59 -18.34 6.22
CA THR A 234 -11.85 -17.64 6.49
C THR A 234 -12.62 -17.31 5.21
N LYS A 235 -13.93 -17.42 5.26
CA LYS A 235 -14.82 -17.17 4.10
C LYS A 235 -14.70 -15.76 3.52
N TRP A 236 -14.43 -14.76 4.38
CA TRP A 236 -14.33 -13.35 3.98
C TRP A 236 -12.88 -12.87 3.82
N ASN A 237 -11.94 -13.79 3.75
CA ASN A 237 -10.52 -13.47 3.62
C ASN A 237 -10.07 -12.46 4.69
N LEU A 238 -10.44 -12.75 5.93
CA LEU A 238 -10.20 -11.87 7.07
C LEU A 238 -8.71 -11.73 7.34
N GLN A 239 -8.28 -10.51 7.60
CA GLN A 239 -6.89 -10.19 7.94
C GLN A 239 -6.81 -9.64 9.35
N PRO A 240 -6.75 -10.50 10.38
CA PRO A 240 -6.63 -10.07 11.75
C PRO A 240 -5.18 -9.79 12.10
N LYS A 241 -4.96 -8.77 12.92
CA LYS A 241 -3.69 -8.52 13.57
C LYS A 241 -3.89 -8.15 15.03
N VAL A 242 -3.15 -8.83 15.91
CA VAL A 242 -3.08 -8.43 17.32
C VAL A 242 -2.20 -7.19 17.40
N LEU A 243 -2.73 -6.11 18.00
CA LEU A 243 -1.99 -4.87 18.19
C LEU A 243 -0.94 -5.00 19.29
N SER A 244 -0.07 -4.00 19.41
CA SER A 244 1.05 -4.00 20.36
C SER A 244 0.63 -4.09 21.84
N ASP A 245 -0.63 -3.76 22.16
CA ASP A 245 -1.19 -3.94 23.50
C ASP A 245 -1.50 -5.42 23.83
N GLY A 246 -1.46 -6.30 22.84
CA GLY A 246 -1.77 -7.72 22.96
C GLY A 246 -3.25 -8.04 23.18
N LYS A 247 -4.11 -7.03 23.29
CA LYS A 247 -5.51 -7.14 23.68
C LYS A 247 -6.50 -6.63 22.62
N THR A 248 -6.05 -5.86 21.68
CA THR A 248 -6.86 -5.39 20.57
C THR A 248 -6.53 -6.19 19.32
N VAL A 249 -7.53 -6.78 18.69
CA VAL A 249 -7.42 -7.39 17.36
C VAL A 249 -8.01 -6.42 16.35
N SER A 250 -7.21 -5.96 15.40
CA SER A 250 -7.70 -5.25 14.24
C SER A 250 -7.86 -6.24 13.10
N CYS A 251 -9.06 -6.35 12.56
CA CYS A 251 -9.39 -7.27 11.47
C CYS A 251 -9.83 -6.48 10.25
N VAL A 252 -9.08 -6.55 9.16
CA VAL A 252 -9.43 -5.88 7.90
C VAL A 252 -10.11 -6.88 6.98
N ILE A 253 -11.25 -6.47 6.41
CA ILE A 253 -11.96 -7.16 5.34
C ILE A 253 -11.61 -6.43 4.05
N CYS A 254 -10.73 -6.99 3.24
CA CYS A 254 -10.34 -6.44 1.94
C CYS A 254 -11.20 -6.99 0.80
N ASP A 255 -11.71 -8.20 0.94
CA ASP A 255 -12.63 -8.80 -0.04
C ASP A 255 -14.06 -8.35 0.25
N LEU A 256 -14.46 -7.24 -0.38
CA LEU A 256 -15.79 -6.68 -0.26
C LEU A 256 -16.75 -7.34 -1.26
N GLY A 257 -16.87 -8.66 -1.20
CA GLY A 257 -17.84 -9.40 -1.97
C GLY A 257 -19.29 -8.98 -1.68
N LYS A 258 -20.23 -9.45 -2.50
CA LYS A 258 -21.65 -9.07 -2.41
C LYS A 258 -22.24 -9.29 -1.00
N GLU A 259 -21.86 -10.38 -0.34
CA GLU A 259 -22.34 -10.71 1.00
C GLU A 259 -21.88 -9.65 2.01
N VAL A 260 -20.59 -9.29 2.00
CA VAL A 260 -20.04 -8.26 2.90
C VAL A 260 -20.73 -6.92 2.67
N LEU A 261 -20.83 -6.50 1.40
CA LEU A 261 -21.42 -5.21 1.04
C LEU A 261 -22.92 -5.10 1.36
N SER A 262 -23.65 -6.22 1.41
CA SER A 262 -25.06 -6.25 1.80
C SER A 262 -25.31 -6.43 3.30
N SER A 263 -24.28 -6.71 4.09
CA SER A 263 -24.38 -6.92 5.52
C SER A 263 -24.28 -5.60 6.30
N ASP A 264 -25.16 -5.41 7.27
CA ASP A 264 -25.10 -4.26 8.18
C ASP A 264 -23.94 -4.39 9.19
N PRO A 265 -23.61 -3.32 9.94
CA PRO A 265 -22.49 -3.33 10.88
C PRO A 265 -22.56 -4.40 11.96
N GLU A 266 -23.74 -4.74 12.48
CA GLU A 266 -23.89 -5.75 13.52
C GLU A 266 -23.65 -7.16 12.95
N THR A 267 -24.16 -7.42 11.74
CA THR A 267 -23.89 -8.67 11.01
C THR A 267 -22.39 -8.81 10.74
N ILE A 268 -21.71 -7.74 10.25
CA ILE A 268 -20.26 -7.74 10.02
C ILE A 268 -19.49 -8.07 11.30
N LYS A 269 -19.79 -7.39 12.41
CA LYS A 269 -19.12 -7.60 13.70
C LYS A 269 -19.25 -9.05 14.19
N ASN A 270 -20.46 -9.58 14.19
CA ASN A 270 -20.74 -10.93 14.65
C ASN A 270 -20.07 -11.99 13.77
N GLU A 271 -20.13 -11.79 12.46
CA GLU A 271 -19.56 -12.74 11.51
C GLU A 271 -18.01 -12.76 11.55
N VAL A 272 -17.37 -11.61 11.77
CA VAL A 272 -15.91 -11.55 11.98
C VAL A 272 -15.50 -12.36 13.21
N VAL A 273 -16.18 -12.17 14.35
CA VAL A 273 -15.88 -12.95 15.57
C VAL A 273 -16.08 -14.45 15.33
N ARG A 274 -17.18 -14.82 14.66
CA ARG A 274 -17.50 -16.21 14.33
C ARG A 274 -16.45 -16.85 13.43
N GLN A 275 -16.04 -16.17 12.33
CA GLN A 275 -15.07 -16.71 11.39
C GLN A 275 -13.65 -16.81 11.98
N LEU A 276 -13.27 -15.88 12.86
CA LEU A 276 -11.98 -15.91 13.55
C LEU A 276 -11.94 -17.01 14.65
N GLY A 277 -13.08 -17.52 15.08
CA GLY A 277 -13.15 -18.50 16.18
C GLY A 277 -12.59 -17.97 17.50
N LEU A 278 -12.62 -16.65 17.70
CA LEU A 278 -12.12 -16.00 18.91
C LEU A 278 -13.17 -15.96 20.00
N PRO A 279 -12.75 -15.84 21.30
CA PRO A 279 -13.67 -15.56 22.39
C PRO A 279 -14.49 -14.29 22.12
N GLN A 280 -15.62 -14.15 22.81
CA GLN A 280 -16.43 -12.94 22.71
C GLN A 280 -15.62 -11.74 23.21
N PRO A 281 -15.43 -10.69 22.41
CA PRO A 281 -14.71 -9.49 22.83
C PRO A 281 -15.55 -8.64 23.80
N THR A 282 -14.90 -7.81 24.59
CA THR A 282 -15.55 -6.85 25.50
C THR A 282 -16.16 -5.67 24.75
N SER A 283 -15.56 -5.31 23.60
CA SER A 283 -16.15 -4.34 22.68
C SER A 283 -15.82 -4.66 21.23
N ILE A 284 -16.73 -4.28 20.32
CA ILE A 284 -16.56 -4.43 18.87
C ILE A 284 -16.90 -3.10 18.19
N ARG A 285 -15.96 -2.60 17.40
CA ARG A 285 -16.12 -1.31 16.71
C ARG A 285 -15.78 -1.44 15.22
N ILE A 286 -16.54 -0.74 14.38
CA ILE A 286 -16.10 -0.51 12.99
C ILE A 286 -15.06 0.63 13.01
N GLY A 287 -13.97 0.40 12.36
CA GLY A 287 -12.89 1.38 12.19
C GLY A 287 -13.35 2.58 11.35
N TRP A 288 -12.65 3.69 11.50
CA TRP A 288 -12.90 4.88 10.69
C TRP A 288 -12.59 4.58 9.21
N GLY A 289 -13.38 5.15 8.30
CA GLY A 289 -13.18 5.00 6.85
C GLY A 289 -14.26 4.17 6.16
N ALA A 290 -15.02 3.38 6.90
CA ALA A 290 -16.20 2.70 6.42
C ALA A 290 -17.41 3.11 7.27
N GLU A 291 -18.47 3.55 6.63
CA GLU A 291 -19.69 4.00 7.31
C GLU A 291 -20.91 3.37 6.63
N TRP A 292 -21.84 2.84 7.45
CA TRP A 292 -23.10 2.31 6.98
C TRP A 292 -24.15 3.41 6.99
N LYS A 293 -24.60 3.81 5.80
CA LYS A 293 -25.67 4.81 5.61
C LYS A 293 -26.61 4.37 4.49
N GLU A 294 -27.89 4.59 4.64
CA GLU A 294 -28.91 4.30 3.61
C GLU A 294 -28.82 2.84 3.10
N ASN A 295 -28.62 1.88 4.03
CA ASN A 295 -28.47 0.46 3.75
C ASN A 295 -27.32 0.11 2.79
N LYS A 296 -26.24 0.88 2.83
CA LYS A 296 -25.02 0.62 2.05
C LYS A 296 -23.77 1.08 2.79
N TRP A 297 -22.64 0.49 2.47
CA TRP A 297 -21.33 0.93 2.92
C TRP A 297 -20.85 2.11 2.08
N ASN A 298 -20.40 3.14 2.76
CA ASN A 298 -19.72 4.30 2.18
C ASN A 298 -18.30 4.33 2.68
N PHE A 299 -17.34 4.52 1.77
CA PHE A 299 -15.93 4.53 2.07
C PHE A 299 -15.39 5.95 1.90
N SER A 300 -14.79 6.50 2.97
CA SER A 300 -14.14 7.81 2.95
C SER A 300 -12.72 7.78 2.41
N GLN A 301 -12.20 6.59 2.14
CA GLN A 301 -10.88 6.39 1.57
C GLN A 301 -10.93 5.45 0.39
N SER A 302 -10.20 5.84 -0.62
CA SER A 302 -9.89 5.00 -1.75
C SER A 302 -8.38 5.07 -1.98
N SER A 303 -7.70 3.95 -2.01
CA SER A 303 -6.31 3.95 -2.44
C SER A 303 -6.20 3.71 -3.93
N GLY A 304 -5.42 4.53 -4.60
CA GLY A 304 -5.05 4.29 -5.99
C GLY A 304 -4.03 3.18 -6.06
N VAL A 305 -4.33 2.16 -6.83
CA VAL A 305 -3.45 1.04 -7.08
C VAL A 305 -2.86 1.18 -8.48
N LEU A 306 -1.58 0.86 -8.62
CA LEU A 306 -0.89 0.91 -9.92
C LEU A 306 -1.34 -0.16 -10.88
N SER A 307 -2.05 -1.06 -10.71
CA SER A 307 -2.45 -2.20 -11.51
C SER A 307 -2.38 -1.96 -13.04
N LEU A 308 -3.22 -2.57 -13.81
CA LEU A 308 -3.25 -2.49 -15.29
C LEU A 308 -3.44 -1.09 -15.87
N LYS A 309 -3.71 -0.07 -15.04
CA LYS A 309 -4.09 1.28 -15.50
C LYS A 309 -2.94 2.28 -15.57
N GLY A 310 -1.81 1.95 -14.95
CA GLY A 310 -0.60 2.75 -14.99
C GLY A 310 -0.63 4.00 -14.11
N GLN A 311 0.36 4.85 -14.30
CA GLN A 311 0.60 6.08 -13.53
C GLN A 311 0.26 7.31 -14.36
N LEU A 312 -0.10 8.41 -13.69
CA LEU A 312 -0.19 9.73 -14.30
C LEU A 312 1.12 10.50 -14.12
N PRO A 313 1.50 11.36 -15.06
CA PRO A 313 2.62 12.27 -14.86
C PRO A 313 2.33 13.22 -13.69
N PHE A 314 3.38 13.74 -13.05
CA PHE A 314 3.23 14.71 -11.97
C PHE A 314 2.45 15.95 -12.39
N PHE A 315 2.81 16.52 -13.52
CA PHE A 315 2.14 17.69 -14.09
C PHE A 315 1.25 17.29 -15.26
N GLY A 316 0.11 17.94 -15.34
CA GLY A 316 -0.80 17.87 -16.48
C GLY A 316 -0.61 19.05 -17.45
N LYS A 317 -1.71 19.66 -17.85
CA LYS A 317 -1.71 20.87 -18.73
C LYS A 317 -1.13 22.09 -18.02
N CYS A 318 -1.34 22.19 -16.69
CA CYS A 318 -0.77 23.25 -15.86
C CYS A 318 0.59 22.84 -15.31
N SER A 319 1.61 23.67 -15.54
CA SER A 319 2.99 23.40 -15.06
C SER A 319 3.22 23.81 -13.60
N GLN A 320 2.27 24.44 -12.95
CA GLN A 320 2.34 24.84 -11.54
C GLN A 320 1.41 24.03 -10.62
N VAL A 321 0.68 23.06 -11.16
CA VAL A 321 -0.16 22.17 -10.37
C VAL A 321 0.27 20.73 -10.60
N ALA A 322 0.76 20.09 -9.55
CA ALA A 322 1.25 18.72 -9.59
C ALA A 322 0.43 17.81 -8.69
N MET A 323 0.18 16.58 -9.15
CA MET A 323 -0.30 15.50 -8.29
C MET A 323 0.87 14.85 -7.56
N CYS A 324 0.76 14.72 -6.25
CA CYS A 324 1.72 14.04 -5.39
C CYS A 324 1.00 12.93 -4.60
N GLY A 325 0.51 11.92 -5.29
CA GLY A 325 -0.30 10.84 -4.73
C GLY A 325 0.11 9.46 -5.22
N MET A 326 -0.68 8.45 -4.85
CA MET A 326 -0.39 7.05 -5.16
C MET A 326 -0.34 6.74 -6.67
N MET A 327 -0.98 7.55 -7.51
CA MET A 327 -0.92 7.38 -8.97
C MET A 327 0.21 8.16 -9.64
N SER A 328 1.01 8.88 -8.87
CA SER A 328 2.20 9.58 -9.38
C SER A 328 3.34 8.61 -9.72
N PRO A 329 4.28 9.00 -10.58
CA PRO A 329 5.38 8.13 -11.01
C PRO A 329 6.25 7.68 -9.83
N ARG A 330 6.38 6.38 -9.65
CA ARG A 330 7.18 5.73 -8.61
C ARG A 330 7.66 4.35 -9.03
N HIS A 331 8.65 3.83 -8.32
CA HIS A 331 9.14 2.46 -8.48
C HIS A 331 8.56 1.51 -7.46
N THR A 332 8.29 1.99 -6.23
CA THR A 332 7.64 1.22 -5.17
C THR A 332 6.29 0.68 -5.67
N PRO A 333 6.11 -0.65 -5.72
CA PRO A 333 4.93 -1.24 -6.38
C PRO A 333 3.67 -1.24 -5.52
N TYR A 334 3.77 -0.97 -4.23
CA TYR A 334 2.66 -1.03 -3.27
C TYR A 334 2.33 0.35 -2.68
N SER A 335 1.08 0.50 -2.25
CA SER A 335 0.61 1.70 -1.54
C SER A 335 1.17 1.73 -0.13
N SER A 336 2.03 2.70 0.18
CA SER A 336 2.74 2.76 1.47
C SER A 336 3.34 4.12 1.75
N ILE A 337 3.81 4.32 2.98
CA ILE A 337 4.63 5.49 3.34
C ILE A 337 5.91 5.58 2.49
N GLU A 338 6.50 4.45 2.11
CA GLU A 338 7.65 4.41 1.20
C GLU A 338 7.31 5.03 -0.16
N ALA A 339 6.19 4.62 -0.74
CA ALA A 339 5.72 5.17 -2.00
C ALA A 339 5.45 6.69 -1.90
N SER A 340 4.87 7.14 -0.79
CA SER A 340 4.60 8.57 -0.56
C SER A 340 5.90 9.39 -0.45
N VAL A 341 6.89 8.89 0.29
CA VAL A 341 8.18 9.57 0.42
C VAL A 341 8.96 9.55 -0.90
N GLU A 342 8.92 8.42 -1.64
CA GLU A 342 9.54 8.32 -2.98
C GLU A 342 8.96 9.34 -3.95
N VAL A 343 7.63 9.40 -4.04
CA VAL A 343 6.90 10.34 -4.91
C VAL A 343 7.23 11.79 -4.55
N SER A 344 7.20 12.12 -3.25
CA SER A 344 7.51 13.48 -2.77
C SER A 344 8.95 13.88 -3.09
N ARG A 345 9.92 12.97 -2.91
CA ARG A 345 11.32 13.22 -3.28
C ARG A 345 11.51 13.38 -4.77
N ALA A 346 10.85 12.56 -5.58
CA ALA A 346 10.93 12.65 -7.03
C ALA A 346 10.40 14.00 -7.54
N LEU A 347 9.25 14.42 -7.02
CA LEU A 347 8.64 15.70 -7.36
C LEU A 347 9.48 16.89 -6.87
N SER A 348 9.94 16.85 -5.62
CA SER A 348 10.82 17.90 -5.07
C SER A 348 12.15 18.00 -5.82
N HIS A 349 12.72 16.87 -6.22
CA HIS A 349 13.92 16.89 -7.08
C HIS A 349 13.65 17.55 -8.43
N MET A 350 12.53 17.25 -9.05
CA MET A 350 12.15 17.82 -10.34
C MET A 350 11.93 19.33 -10.25
N CYS A 351 11.31 19.83 -9.19
CA CYS A 351 10.98 21.24 -9.02
C CYS A 351 12.13 22.09 -8.46
N PHE A 352 12.94 21.52 -7.58
CA PHE A 352 13.88 22.28 -6.74
C PHE A 352 15.30 21.72 -6.75
N GLY A 353 15.59 20.66 -7.51
CA GLY A 353 16.92 20.05 -7.54
C GLY A 353 17.34 19.36 -6.24
N THR A 354 16.41 19.02 -5.36
CA THR A 354 16.68 18.36 -4.09
C THR A 354 17.21 16.93 -4.30
N ARG A 355 17.46 16.20 -3.20
CA ARG A 355 17.92 14.81 -3.25
C ARG A 355 16.93 13.91 -4.00
N LYS A 356 17.46 13.10 -4.94
CA LYS A 356 16.67 12.07 -5.65
C LYS A 356 16.16 10.99 -4.73
N PRO A 357 15.04 10.31 -5.08
CA PRO A 357 14.64 9.10 -4.39
C PRO A 357 15.75 8.06 -4.42
N LEU A 358 15.90 7.35 -3.33
CA LEU A 358 16.80 6.20 -3.22
C LEU A 358 16.18 4.99 -3.95
N LYS A 359 17.02 4.13 -4.49
CA LYS A 359 16.59 2.89 -5.15
C LYS A 359 16.91 1.70 -4.25
N PRO A 360 15.96 0.81 -3.95
CA PRO A 360 16.22 -0.36 -3.13
C PRO A 360 17.12 -1.38 -3.86
N ILE A 361 17.82 -2.19 -3.07
CA ILE A 361 18.53 -3.36 -3.59
C ILE A 361 17.48 -4.47 -3.73
N LEU A 362 17.22 -4.86 -4.97
CA LEU A 362 16.22 -5.87 -5.31
C LEU A 362 16.83 -7.28 -5.30
N VAL A 363 15.99 -8.30 -5.10
CA VAL A 363 16.40 -9.71 -5.17
C VAL A 363 17.08 -10.04 -6.52
N THR A 364 16.56 -9.49 -7.61
CA THR A 364 17.14 -9.65 -8.95
C THR A 364 18.57 -9.13 -9.06
N HIS A 365 18.91 -8.03 -8.38
CA HIS A 365 20.27 -7.50 -8.37
C HIS A 365 21.23 -8.46 -7.66
N VAL A 366 20.81 -9.04 -6.54
CA VAL A 366 21.61 -10.03 -5.81
C VAL A 366 21.77 -11.30 -6.64
N GLY A 367 20.71 -11.79 -7.25
CA GLY A 367 20.74 -12.96 -8.14
C GLY A 367 21.68 -12.78 -9.33
N MET A 368 21.64 -11.63 -10.00
CA MET A 368 22.57 -11.31 -11.09
C MET A 368 24.03 -11.26 -10.61
N LEU A 369 24.30 -10.62 -9.48
CA LEU A 369 25.65 -10.56 -8.91
C LEU A 369 26.18 -11.96 -8.58
N THR A 370 25.34 -12.79 -7.96
CA THR A 370 25.69 -14.17 -7.64
C THR A 370 26.02 -14.98 -8.91
N LEU A 371 25.21 -14.84 -9.97
CA LEU A 371 25.47 -15.49 -11.25
C LEU A 371 26.80 -15.05 -11.86
N VAL A 372 27.08 -13.74 -11.87
CA VAL A 372 28.35 -13.20 -12.37
C VAL A 372 29.54 -13.77 -11.59
N LEU A 373 29.43 -13.79 -10.25
CA LEU A 373 30.47 -14.37 -9.39
C LEU A 373 30.71 -15.87 -9.67
N LEU A 374 29.64 -16.63 -9.86
CA LEU A 374 29.74 -18.05 -10.22
C LEU A 374 30.41 -18.23 -11.58
N ILE A 375 30.08 -17.44 -12.58
CA ILE A 375 30.73 -17.48 -13.91
C ILE A 375 32.22 -17.15 -13.78
N VAL A 376 32.57 -16.10 -13.03
CA VAL A 376 34.00 -15.75 -12.80
C VAL A 376 34.73 -16.86 -12.11
N LEU A 377 34.17 -17.48 -11.06
CA LEU A 377 34.78 -18.61 -10.37
C LEU A 377 34.99 -19.81 -11.28
N LEU A 378 34.00 -20.14 -12.12
CA LEU A 378 34.11 -21.21 -13.11
C LEU A 378 35.19 -20.93 -14.15
N LEU A 379 35.34 -19.70 -14.60
CA LEU A 379 36.40 -19.31 -15.54
C LEU A 379 37.80 -19.34 -14.91
N VAL A 380 37.93 -18.96 -13.64
CA VAL A 380 39.18 -19.02 -12.89
C VAL A 380 39.56 -20.47 -12.60
N TYR A 381 38.60 -21.33 -12.23
CA TYR A 381 38.84 -22.74 -11.92
C TYR A 381 39.19 -23.57 -13.16
N ARG A 382 38.79 -23.14 -14.36
CA ARG A 382 39.12 -23.79 -15.64
C ARG A 382 40.51 -23.39 -16.19
N ARG A 383 41.18 -22.43 -15.57
CA ARG A 383 42.59 -22.08 -15.88
C ARG A 383 43.54 -22.78 -14.91
#